data_7031eaac45a556b453335da900377cae
#
_entry.id   7031eaac45a556b453335da900377cae
#
_cell.length_a   1.000
_cell.length_b   1.000
_cell.length_c   1.000
_cell.angle_alpha   90.00
_cell.angle_beta   90.00
_cell.angle_gamma   90.00
#
_symmetry.space_group_name_H-M   'P 1'
#
loop_
_entity.id
_entity.type
_entity.pdbx_description
1 polymer ?
#
loop_
_entity_poly.entity_id
_entity_poly.type
_entity_poly.pdbx_seq_one_letter_code
_entity_poly.pdbx_strand_id
1 'polypeptide(L)'
;EKFWEALIRCLDRNDLADDPRFKERNDRINNFSNIIKELKPIFINKTCDEWLEILNAEDVPCAPVYNSLEVRKDPHVIAQNIFTEVEHPDLGKYTYIHSPIWVDGEHKETITPPPAVDEHRAEILTASGWPTRST
;
A
#
# COMPACT_ATOMS: atom_id res chain seq x y z
N GLU A 1 21.80 -14.24 -0.33
CA GLU A 1 22.72 -14.16 0.81
C GLU A 1 22.96 -12.69 1.23
N LYS A 2 23.39 -11.81 0.33
CA LYS A 2 23.73 -10.40 0.61
C LYS A 2 22.75 -9.70 1.58
N PHE A 3 21.43 -9.83 1.34
CA PHE A 3 20.42 -9.16 2.17
C PHE A 3 20.26 -9.79 3.56
N TRP A 4 20.47 -11.08 3.70
CA TRP A 4 20.47 -11.74 5.00
C TRP A 4 21.65 -11.27 5.85
N GLU A 5 22.84 -11.26 5.27
CA GLU A 5 24.05 -10.79 5.96
C GLU A 5 23.94 -9.32 6.37
N ALA A 6 23.40 -8.47 5.49
CA ALA A 6 23.13 -7.06 5.82
C ALA A 6 22.12 -6.94 6.96
N LEU A 7 21.01 -7.67 6.90
CA LEU A 7 19.98 -7.65 7.94
C LEU A 7 20.54 -8.03 9.31
N ILE A 8 21.26 -9.15 9.42
CA ILE A 8 21.79 -9.59 10.73
C ILE A 8 22.84 -8.63 11.28
N ARG A 9 23.63 -7.94 10.42
CA ARG A 9 24.51 -6.86 10.85
C ARG A 9 23.73 -5.68 11.43
N CYS A 10 22.68 -5.21 10.73
CA CYS A 10 21.81 -4.13 11.22
C CYS A 10 21.20 -4.44 12.58
N LEU A 11 20.93 -5.70 12.85
CA LEU A 11 20.29 -6.17 14.07
C LEU A 11 21.28 -6.55 15.17
N ASP A 12 22.60 -6.43 14.90
CA ASP A 12 23.69 -6.89 15.77
C ASP A 12 23.53 -8.36 16.20
N ARG A 13 23.12 -9.20 15.23
CA ARG A 13 22.89 -10.64 15.45
C ARG A 13 23.77 -11.50 14.52
N ASN A 14 25.06 -11.19 14.50
CA ASN A 14 26.04 -11.96 13.71
C ASN A 14 26.10 -13.44 14.10
N ASP A 15 25.63 -13.79 15.31
CA ASP A 15 25.47 -15.16 15.78
C ASP A 15 24.54 -15.99 14.87
N LEU A 16 23.59 -15.36 14.20
CA LEU A 16 22.65 -16.05 13.29
C LEU A 16 23.28 -16.43 11.95
N ALA A 17 24.44 -15.86 11.60
CA ALA A 17 25.14 -16.20 10.36
C ALA A 17 25.68 -17.65 10.37
N ASP A 18 26.17 -18.06 11.53
CA ASP A 18 26.77 -19.39 11.72
C ASP A 18 25.79 -20.43 12.27
N ASP A 19 24.55 -20.01 12.57
CA ASP A 19 23.52 -20.93 13.06
C ASP A 19 23.09 -21.89 11.95
N PRO A 20 23.23 -23.22 12.14
CA PRO A 20 22.86 -24.21 11.12
C PRO A 20 21.40 -24.10 10.65
N ARG A 21 20.52 -23.56 11.48
CA ARG A 21 19.09 -23.37 11.14
C ARG A 21 18.88 -22.26 10.09
N PHE A 22 19.86 -21.35 9.93
CA PHE A 22 19.72 -20.13 9.12
C PHE A 22 20.84 -19.92 8.11
N LYS A 23 21.83 -20.81 8.08
CA LYS A 23 23.03 -20.69 7.28
C LYS A 23 22.73 -20.59 5.79
N GLU A 24 21.99 -21.52 5.26
CA GLU A 24 21.61 -21.55 3.85
C GLU A 24 20.20 -21.00 3.63
N ARG A 25 19.93 -20.53 2.40
CA ARG A 25 18.60 -20.01 2.05
C ARG A 25 17.48 -21.01 2.32
N ASN A 26 17.69 -22.28 2.00
CA ASN A 26 16.69 -23.33 2.21
C ASN A 26 16.46 -23.61 3.69
N ASP A 27 17.51 -23.53 4.50
CA ASP A 27 17.38 -23.69 5.96
C ASP A 27 16.55 -22.55 6.55
N ARG A 28 16.76 -21.32 6.08
CA ARG A 28 15.94 -20.16 6.49
C ARG A 28 14.46 -20.32 6.12
N ILE A 29 14.18 -20.84 4.91
CA ILE A 29 12.79 -21.11 4.51
C ILE A 29 12.14 -22.16 5.41
N ASN A 30 12.84 -23.26 5.66
CA ASN A 30 12.34 -24.36 6.49
C ASN A 30 12.21 -23.96 7.96
N ASN A 31 13.00 -23.00 8.43
CA ASN A 31 13.02 -22.50 9.80
C ASN A 31 12.40 -21.10 9.96
N PHE A 32 11.53 -20.67 9.03
CA PHE A 32 10.97 -19.31 9.02
C PHE A 32 10.34 -18.92 10.37
N SER A 33 9.57 -19.82 10.99
CA SER A 33 8.97 -19.56 12.31
C SER A 33 10.00 -19.32 13.41
N ASN A 34 11.18 -19.94 13.32
CA ASN A 34 12.27 -19.73 14.25
C ASN A 34 12.95 -18.37 14.01
N ILE A 35 13.16 -17.98 12.74
CA ILE A 35 13.65 -16.65 12.41
C ILE A 35 12.75 -15.57 13.02
N ILE A 36 11.43 -15.67 12.83
CA ILE A 36 10.50 -14.69 13.42
C ILE A 36 10.62 -14.61 14.94
N LYS A 37 10.80 -15.74 15.63
CA LYS A 37 11.00 -15.75 17.08
C LYS A 37 12.29 -15.05 17.50
N GLU A 38 13.37 -15.20 16.74
CA GLU A 38 14.65 -14.55 17.02
C GLU A 38 14.58 -13.02 16.73
N LEU A 39 13.93 -12.61 15.64
CA LEU A 39 13.94 -11.23 15.20
C LEU A 39 12.89 -10.35 15.87
N LYS A 40 11.72 -10.90 16.16
CA LYS A 40 10.60 -10.14 16.74
C LYS A 40 10.95 -9.33 17.99
N PRO A 41 11.69 -9.87 18.99
CA PRO A 41 12.08 -9.11 20.18
C PRO A 41 12.99 -7.93 19.88
N ILE A 42 13.74 -7.97 18.79
CA ILE A 42 14.66 -6.91 18.37
C ILE A 42 13.89 -5.78 17.72
N PHE A 43 12.99 -6.11 16.78
CA PHE A 43 12.20 -5.11 16.05
C PHE A 43 11.28 -4.27 16.96
N ILE A 44 10.88 -4.78 18.13
CA ILE A 44 10.07 -4.03 19.10
C ILE A 44 10.82 -2.84 19.73
N ASN A 45 12.16 -2.85 19.71
CA ASN A 45 12.96 -1.86 20.43
C ASN A 45 13.07 -0.51 19.72
N LYS A 46 12.60 -0.40 18.47
CA LYS A 46 12.65 0.84 17.68
C LYS A 46 11.33 1.03 16.92
N THR A 47 11.08 2.26 16.52
CA THR A 47 9.95 2.60 15.64
C THR A 47 10.16 2.10 14.22
N CYS A 48 9.09 2.07 13.44
CA CYS A 48 9.16 1.72 12.02
C CYS A 48 10.12 2.63 11.25
N ASP A 49 10.04 3.94 11.48
CA ASP A 49 10.88 4.93 10.79
C ASP A 49 12.36 4.74 11.12
N GLU A 50 12.70 4.53 12.39
CA GLU A 50 14.08 4.25 12.80
C GLU A 50 14.64 2.98 12.15
N TRP A 51 13.81 1.92 12.04
CA TRP A 51 14.23 0.70 11.36
C TRP A 51 14.37 0.89 9.86
N LEU A 52 13.49 1.67 9.23
CA LEU A 52 13.60 1.99 7.81
C LEU A 52 14.89 2.74 7.48
N GLU A 53 15.29 3.72 8.32
CA GLU A 53 16.56 4.43 8.16
C GLU A 53 17.75 3.48 8.25
N ILE A 54 17.80 2.63 9.27
CA ILE A 54 18.91 1.67 9.49
C ILE A 54 19.00 0.66 8.35
N LEU A 55 17.88 0.07 7.95
CA LEU A 55 17.84 -0.98 6.94
C LEU A 55 18.13 -0.45 5.53
N ASN A 56 17.62 0.73 5.20
CA ASN A 56 17.89 1.38 3.91
C ASN A 56 19.36 1.81 3.79
N ALA A 57 20.01 2.24 4.87
CA ALA A 57 21.42 2.59 4.86
C ALA A 57 22.34 1.41 4.50
N GLU A 58 21.90 0.19 4.76
CA GLU A 58 22.61 -1.06 4.45
C GLU A 58 22.04 -1.81 3.22
N ASP A 59 21.26 -1.13 2.37
CA ASP A 59 20.63 -1.69 1.17
C ASP A 59 19.74 -2.92 1.46
N VAL A 60 19.16 -3.04 2.65
CA VAL A 60 18.21 -4.10 2.96
C VAL A 60 16.82 -3.72 2.41
N PRO A 61 16.25 -4.47 1.47
CA PRO A 61 14.93 -4.17 0.94
C PRO A 61 13.86 -4.20 2.02
N CYS A 62 13.27 -3.06 2.30
CA CYS A 62 12.22 -2.90 3.30
C CYS A 62 11.23 -1.81 2.88
N ALA A 63 10.02 -1.90 3.40
CA ALA A 63 8.99 -0.90 3.21
C ALA A 63 8.05 -0.88 4.42
N PRO A 64 7.45 0.26 4.76
CA PRO A 64 6.44 0.33 5.80
C PRO A 64 5.15 -0.36 5.35
N VAL A 65 4.42 -0.91 6.29
CA VAL A 65 3.06 -1.41 6.06
C VAL A 65 2.10 -0.37 6.63
N TYR A 66 1.49 0.40 5.76
CA TYR A 66 0.58 1.47 6.13
C TYR A 66 -0.86 0.99 6.32
N ASN A 67 -1.56 1.57 7.28
CA ASN A 67 -3.02 1.53 7.31
C ASN A 67 -3.61 2.59 6.35
N SER A 68 -4.94 2.60 6.20
CA SER A 68 -5.66 3.48 5.27
C SER A 68 -5.50 4.99 5.57
N LEU A 69 -5.15 5.36 6.79
CA LEU A 69 -4.91 6.76 7.16
C LEU A 69 -3.45 7.15 6.95
N GLU A 70 -2.53 6.23 7.19
CA GLU A 70 -1.08 6.45 7.03
C GLU A 70 -0.67 6.54 5.57
N VAL A 71 -1.20 5.67 4.70
CA VAL A 71 -0.89 5.67 3.26
C VAL A 71 -1.17 7.02 2.59
N ARG A 72 -2.16 7.77 3.08
CA ARG A 72 -2.49 9.11 2.58
C ARG A 72 -1.42 10.18 2.86
N LYS A 73 -0.51 9.91 3.80
CA LYS A 73 0.59 10.80 4.18
C LYS A 73 1.91 10.43 3.51
N ASP A 74 1.95 9.29 2.82
CA ASP A 74 3.14 8.85 2.12
C ASP A 74 3.52 9.84 1.01
N PRO A 75 4.78 10.31 0.95
CA PRO A 75 5.23 11.30 -0.03
C PRO A 75 5.04 10.85 -1.48
N HIS A 76 5.21 9.55 -1.76
CA HIS A 76 5.02 9.01 -3.10
C HIS A 76 3.54 9.01 -3.49
N VAL A 77 2.66 8.61 -2.58
CA VAL A 77 1.20 8.62 -2.78
C VAL A 77 0.68 10.04 -3.01
N ILE A 78 1.21 11.01 -2.26
CA ILE A 78 0.91 12.44 -2.45
C ILE A 78 1.41 12.92 -3.82
N ALA A 79 2.65 12.60 -4.17
CA ALA A 79 3.26 13.00 -5.45
C ALA A 79 2.52 12.40 -6.67
N GLN A 80 1.94 11.22 -6.53
CA GLN A 80 1.11 10.57 -7.56
C GLN A 80 -0.34 11.09 -7.60
N ASN A 81 -0.71 11.99 -6.70
CA ASN A 81 -2.06 12.55 -6.61
C ASN A 81 -3.17 11.47 -6.59
N ILE A 82 -2.92 10.39 -5.84
CA ILE A 82 -3.84 9.23 -5.77
C ILE A 82 -5.14 9.58 -5.05
N PHE A 83 -5.11 10.52 -4.10
CA PHE A 83 -6.26 10.96 -3.34
C PHE A 83 -6.60 12.41 -3.65
N THR A 84 -7.86 12.70 -3.96
CA THR A 84 -8.38 14.05 -4.15
C THR A 84 -9.65 14.27 -3.34
N GLU A 85 -9.81 15.44 -2.76
CA GLU A 85 -11.07 15.84 -2.15
C GLU A 85 -12.05 16.32 -3.23
N VAL A 86 -13.25 15.76 -3.20
CA VAL A 86 -14.34 16.08 -4.13
C VAL A 86 -15.56 16.47 -3.31
N GLU A 87 -16.34 17.42 -3.82
CA GLU A 87 -17.59 17.84 -3.20
C GLU A 87 -18.78 17.16 -3.89
N HIS A 88 -19.58 16.45 -3.11
CA HIS A 88 -20.80 15.82 -3.58
C HIS A 88 -21.98 16.70 -3.13
N PRO A 89 -22.98 16.95 -4.00
CA PRO A 89 -24.12 17.82 -3.67
C PRO A 89 -24.85 17.45 -2.37
N ASP A 90 -25.03 16.15 -2.13
CA ASP A 90 -25.80 15.63 -1.00
C ASP A 90 -24.93 15.16 0.17
N LEU A 91 -23.70 14.67 -0.10
CA LEU A 91 -22.83 14.04 0.90
C LEU A 91 -21.76 15.00 1.45
N GLY A 92 -21.60 16.17 0.83
CA GLY A 92 -20.52 17.10 1.16
C GLY A 92 -19.15 16.59 0.67
N LYS A 93 -18.08 16.98 1.37
CA LYS A 93 -16.71 16.60 0.98
C LYS A 93 -16.42 15.15 1.27
N TYR A 94 -15.86 14.46 0.28
CA TYR A 94 -15.34 13.10 0.43
C TYR A 94 -14.02 12.92 -0.33
N THR A 95 -13.25 11.91 0.05
CA THR A 95 -11.98 11.57 -0.63
C THR A 95 -12.25 10.61 -1.78
N TYR A 96 -11.86 11.02 -2.96
CA TYR A 96 -11.85 10.17 -4.16
C TYR A 96 -10.48 9.54 -4.34
N ILE A 97 -10.46 8.28 -4.78
CA ILE A 97 -9.24 7.55 -5.14
C ILE A 97 -9.18 7.47 -6.65
N HIS A 98 -8.14 8.06 -7.25
CA HIS A 98 -7.93 8.02 -8.70
C HIS A 98 -7.63 6.60 -9.18
N SER A 99 -8.00 6.33 -10.44
CA SER A 99 -7.57 5.10 -11.10
C SER A 99 -6.05 5.12 -11.26
N PRO A 100 -5.33 4.01 -11.02
CA PRO A 100 -3.90 3.93 -11.28
C PRO A 100 -3.59 3.76 -12.78
N ILE A 101 -4.59 3.76 -13.65
CA ILE A 101 -4.43 3.50 -15.08
C ILE A 101 -4.17 4.81 -15.80
N TRP A 102 -3.07 4.88 -16.53
CA TRP A 102 -2.70 5.96 -17.44
C TRP A 102 -2.90 5.48 -18.86
N VAL A 103 -3.54 6.29 -19.69
CA VAL A 103 -3.75 6.01 -21.13
C VAL A 103 -3.04 7.09 -21.94
N ASP A 104 -2.12 6.68 -22.81
CA ASP A 104 -1.32 7.58 -23.66
C ASP A 104 -0.56 8.68 -22.88
N GLY A 105 -0.17 8.39 -21.65
CA GLY A 105 0.50 9.34 -20.76
C GLY A 105 -0.41 10.36 -20.12
N GLU A 106 -1.73 10.23 -20.30
CA GLU A 106 -2.73 11.08 -19.69
C GLU A 106 -3.48 10.36 -18.56
N HIS A 107 -3.77 11.08 -17.51
CA HIS A 107 -4.64 10.67 -16.43
C HIS A 107 -5.92 11.49 -16.50
N LYS A 108 -7.08 10.83 -16.49
CA LYS A 108 -8.36 11.54 -16.53
C LYS A 108 -8.55 12.35 -15.25
N GLU A 109 -8.40 13.67 -15.34
CA GLU A 109 -8.53 14.58 -14.19
C GLU A 109 -9.98 14.88 -13.80
N THR A 110 -10.94 14.69 -14.73
CA THR A 110 -12.33 14.99 -14.45
C THR A 110 -12.96 13.91 -13.58
N ILE A 111 -13.23 14.25 -12.35
CA ILE A 111 -13.90 13.38 -11.38
C ILE A 111 -15.38 13.74 -11.39
N THR A 112 -16.22 12.77 -11.77
CA THR A 112 -17.67 12.89 -11.65
C THR A 112 -18.08 12.20 -10.34
N PRO A 113 -18.84 12.86 -9.46
CA PRO A 113 -19.37 12.21 -8.27
C PRO A 113 -20.19 10.96 -8.62
N PRO A 114 -20.27 9.98 -7.73
CA PRO A 114 -21.18 8.85 -7.95
C PRO A 114 -22.62 9.36 -8.06
N PRO A 115 -23.41 8.85 -9.00
CA PRO A 115 -24.78 9.31 -9.19
C PRO A 115 -25.68 8.95 -7.99
N ALA A 116 -26.67 9.78 -7.73
CA ALA A 116 -27.73 9.45 -6.79
C ALA A 116 -28.57 8.25 -7.29
N VAL A 117 -29.31 7.63 -6.39
CA VAL A 117 -30.19 6.52 -6.78
C VAL A 117 -31.18 7.01 -7.83
N ASP A 118 -31.22 6.32 -8.96
CA ASP A 118 -32.14 6.59 -10.07
C ASP A 118 -31.85 7.88 -10.89
N GLU A 119 -30.76 8.61 -10.63
CA GLU A 119 -30.42 9.89 -11.25
C GLU A 119 -30.41 9.84 -12.78
N HIS A 120 -29.84 8.79 -13.38
CA HIS A 120 -29.71 8.66 -14.83
C HIS A 120 -30.76 7.72 -15.49
N ARG A 121 -31.76 7.29 -14.72
CA ARG A 121 -32.74 6.30 -15.21
C ARG A 121 -33.44 6.73 -16.50
N ALA A 122 -33.98 7.94 -16.51
CA ALA A 122 -34.74 8.43 -17.68
C ALA A 122 -33.85 8.52 -18.93
N GLU A 123 -32.62 8.96 -18.79
CA GLU A 123 -31.63 9.04 -19.85
C GLU A 123 -31.28 7.67 -20.40
N ILE A 124 -30.95 6.73 -19.51
CA ILE A 124 -30.57 5.35 -19.88
C ILE A 124 -31.73 4.64 -20.58
N LEU A 125 -32.97 4.76 -20.06
CA LEU A 125 -34.14 4.13 -20.69
C LEU A 125 -34.43 4.73 -22.04
N THR A 126 -34.29 6.05 -22.20
CA THR A 126 -34.49 6.71 -23.50
C THR A 126 -33.43 6.27 -24.50
N ALA A 127 -32.17 6.26 -24.12
CA ALA A 127 -31.06 5.85 -24.97
C ALA A 127 -31.16 4.36 -25.40
N SER A 128 -31.67 3.49 -24.53
CA SER A 128 -31.85 2.07 -24.80
C SER A 128 -33.12 1.73 -25.61
N GLY A 129 -34.00 2.70 -25.85
CA GLY A 129 -35.34 2.47 -26.48
C GLY A 129 -36.31 1.71 -25.58
N TRP A 130 -36.01 1.59 -24.27
CA TRP A 130 -36.89 0.91 -23.33
C TRP A 130 -38.09 1.79 -22.99
N PRO A 131 -39.33 1.27 -23.01
CA PRO A 131 -40.50 2.07 -22.71
C PRO A 131 -40.48 2.56 -21.25
N THR A 132 -40.50 3.90 -21.07
CA THR A 132 -40.68 4.49 -19.73
C THR A 132 -42.11 4.19 -19.27
N ARG A 133 -42.27 3.37 -18.22
CA ARG A 133 -43.57 3.19 -17.59
C ARG A 133 -43.98 4.53 -16.96
N SER A 134 -45.05 5.12 -17.49
CA SER A 134 -45.76 6.22 -16.83
C SER A 134 -46.30 5.70 -15.49
N THR A 135 -45.89 6.30 -14.38
CA THR A 135 -46.48 6.13 -13.06
C THR A 135 -47.84 6.78 -13.02
#